data_cd4ef5b32191d7a4a9c0859bdea09e39
#
_entry.id   cd4ef5b32191d7a4a9c0859bdea09e39
#
_cell.length_a   1.000
_cell.length_b   1.000
_cell.length_c   1.000
_cell.angle_alpha   90.00
_cell.angle_beta   90.00
_cell.angle_gamma   90.00
#
_symmetry.space_group_name_H-M   'P 1'
#
loop_
_entity.id
_entity.type
_entity.pdbx_description
1 polymer ?
#
loop_
_entity_poly.entity_id
_entity_poly.type
_entity_poly.pdbx_seq_one_letter_code
_entity_poly.pdbx_strand_id
1 'polypeptide(L)'
;GLGDVYKRQILYGPEKSAKADFRLRILNPDASEAEKSGNGLRIFSRYLFDTGRVAEDVPFAVDTLGGVVKCVVSKGGDFITVEMGRVSFDSEKIPVSGPGREVVNEEFEINGKKYAYCCATVGNPHCVLPMKEVSEKLAREIGPVIENMTSLFPNRTNVQLLQVLDRNNIKIEIWERGAGYTLASGSSSSAAASVAY
;
A
#
# COMPACT_ATOMS: atom_id res chain seq x y z
N GLY A 1 -1.35 15.54 15.43
CA GLY A 1 -1.96 15.00 14.27
C GLY A 1 -2.08 13.49 14.31
N LEU A 2 -3.03 12.96 13.58
CA LEU A 2 -3.31 11.51 13.43
C LEU A 2 -2.16 10.73 12.75
N GLY A 3 -1.15 11.41 12.23
CA GLY A 3 -0.01 10.80 11.54
C GLY A 3 1.01 10.11 12.44
N ASP A 4 1.07 10.46 13.71
CA ASP A 4 2.17 10.03 14.58
C ASP A 4 2.04 8.60 15.11
N VAL A 5 0.88 7.99 14.98
CA VAL A 5 0.61 6.70 15.60
C VAL A 5 1.02 5.54 14.68
N TYR A 6 1.12 5.76 13.36
CA TYR A 6 1.04 4.63 12.44
C TYR A 6 2.21 4.40 11.50
N LYS A 7 2.96 5.43 11.14
CA LYS A 7 4.11 5.28 10.25
C LYS A 7 5.17 6.30 10.57
N ARG A 8 6.21 5.88 11.23
CA ARG A 8 7.45 6.67 11.35
C ARG A 8 8.33 6.44 10.12
N GLN A 9 7.76 6.56 8.92
CA GLN A 9 8.54 6.49 7.69
C GLN A 9 9.42 7.73 7.57
N ILE A 10 10.65 7.54 7.12
CA ILE A 10 11.55 8.62 6.74
C ILE A 10 11.41 8.82 5.24
N LEU A 11 11.08 10.03 4.84
CA LEU A 11 11.03 10.47 3.46
C LEU A 11 12.35 11.16 3.12
N TYR A 12 13.11 10.58 2.21
CA TYR A 12 14.39 11.10 1.77
C TYR A 12 14.27 11.62 0.33
N GLY A 13 14.37 12.93 0.19
CA GLY A 13 14.22 13.67 -1.07
C GLY A 13 13.92 15.15 -0.82
N PRO A 14 13.70 15.97 -1.86
CA PRO A 14 13.71 15.58 -3.28
C PRO A 14 15.12 15.35 -3.84
N GLU A 15 15.29 14.26 -4.58
CA GLU A 15 16.47 14.01 -5.37
C GLU A 15 16.19 14.23 -6.86
N LYS A 16 17.24 14.37 -7.67
CA LYS A 16 17.12 14.38 -9.13
C LYS A 16 16.74 13.00 -9.64
N SER A 17 15.81 12.95 -10.60
CA SER A 17 15.46 11.73 -11.32
C SER A 17 15.71 11.91 -12.82
N ALA A 18 16.11 10.82 -13.49
CA ALA A 18 16.14 10.78 -14.96
C ALA A 18 14.78 10.44 -15.56
N LYS A 19 13.79 10.04 -14.73
CA LYS A 19 12.49 9.52 -15.18
C LYS A 19 11.31 10.40 -14.77
N ALA A 20 11.51 11.35 -13.85
CA ALA A 20 10.46 12.16 -13.25
C ALA A 20 11.02 13.52 -12.79
N ASP A 21 10.14 14.43 -12.39
CA ASP A 21 10.53 15.74 -11.87
C ASP A 21 11.30 15.65 -10.55
N PHE A 22 10.94 14.67 -9.71
CA PHE A 22 11.56 14.41 -8.42
C PHE A 22 11.74 12.92 -8.18
N ARG A 23 12.69 12.55 -7.30
CA ARG A 23 12.83 11.22 -6.73
C ARG A 23 12.60 11.24 -5.23
N LEU A 24 11.88 10.24 -4.75
CA LEU A 24 11.59 10.01 -3.33
C LEU A 24 11.97 8.60 -2.93
N ARG A 25 12.74 8.47 -1.85
CA ARG A 25 12.95 7.20 -1.13
C ARG A 25 12.12 7.19 0.14
N ILE A 26 11.53 6.06 0.45
CA ILE A 26 10.61 5.89 1.59
C ILE A 26 11.17 4.76 2.45
N LEU A 27 11.68 5.10 3.62
CA LEU A 27 12.27 4.14 4.56
C LEU A 27 11.28 3.82 5.68
N ASN A 28 11.03 2.55 5.90
CA ASN A 28 10.21 2.03 7.00
C ASN A 28 10.97 2.09 8.34
N PRO A 29 10.28 1.93 9.49
CA PRO A 29 10.93 1.89 10.80
C PRO A 29 11.95 0.76 10.98
N ASP A 30 11.81 -0.35 10.23
CA ASP A 30 12.74 -1.48 10.20
C ASP A 30 13.93 -1.27 9.24
N ALA A 31 14.10 -0.06 8.74
CA ALA A 31 15.09 0.36 7.74
C ALA A 31 14.93 -0.26 6.34
N SER A 32 13.89 -1.04 6.08
CA SER A 32 13.55 -1.47 4.73
C SER A 32 13.03 -0.30 3.89
N GLU A 33 13.25 -0.32 2.59
CA GLU A 33 12.71 0.67 1.66
C GLU A 33 11.35 0.20 1.13
N ALA A 34 10.34 1.05 1.31
CA ALA A 34 9.01 0.80 0.76
C ALA A 34 8.95 1.21 -0.71
N GLU A 35 8.33 0.38 -1.54
CA GLU A 35 8.17 0.65 -2.97
C GLU A 35 7.30 1.86 -3.23
N LYS A 36 6.18 1.99 -2.50
CA LYS A 36 5.24 3.11 -2.54
C LYS A 36 4.59 3.35 -1.19
N SER A 37 4.24 4.60 -0.92
CA SER A 37 3.41 5.00 0.21
C SER A 37 2.50 6.15 -0.23
N GLY A 38 1.19 5.93 -0.27
CA GLY A 38 0.22 6.98 -0.61
C GLY A 38 0.29 8.13 0.39
N ASN A 39 0.43 7.84 1.68
CA ASN A 39 0.60 8.85 2.73
C ASN A 39 1.94 9.60 2.57
N GLY A 40 3.04 8.87 2.35
CA GLY A 40 4.36 9.46 2.13
C GLY A 40 4.39 10.38 0.90
N LEU A 41 3.79 9.96 -0.21
CA LEU A 41 3.68 10.78 -1.42
C LEU A 41 2.84 12.04 -1.20
N ARG A 42 1.76 11.97 -0.42
CA ARG A 42 0.95 13.15 -0.08
C ARG A 42 1.72 14.13 0.80
N ILE A 43 2.42 13.65 1.82
CA ILE A 43 3.28 14.49 2.69
C ILE A 43 4.38 15.14 1.85
N PHE A 44 5.04 14.36 0.98
CA PHE A 44 6.09 14.86 0.12
C PHE A 44 5.60 15.90 -0.88
N SER A 45 4.42 15.67 -1.49
CA SER A 45 3.78 16.63 -2.41
C SER A 45 3.44 17.95 -1.69
N ARG A 46 2.95 17.87 -0.46
CA ARG A 46 2.71 19.05 0.38
C ARG A 46 4.00 19.81 0.67
N TYR A 47 5.07 19.13 1.02
CA TYR A 47 6.38 19.73 1.25
C TYR A 47 6.91 20.44 -0.02
N LEU A 48 6.77 19.83 -1.20
CA LEU A 48 7.19 20.46 -2.45
C LEU A 48 6.40 21.73 -2.75
N PHE A 49 5.11 21.73 -2.46
CA PHE A 49 4.25 22.89 -2.61
C PHE A 49 4.60 24.00 -1.64
N ASP A 50 4.72 23.70 -0.34
CA ASP A 50 5.05 24.67 0.71
C ASP A 50 6.45 25.30 0.51
N THR A 51 7.36 24.58 -0.18
CA THR A 51 8.70 25.10 -0.52
C THR A 51 8.78 25.73 -1.92
N GLY A 52 7.65 25.94 -2.59
CA GLY A 52 7.56 26.61 -3.90
C GLY A 52 8.20 25.83 -5.06
N ARG A 53 8.35 24.50 -4.93
CA ARG A 53 8.95 23.64 -5.96
C ARG A 53 7.96 23.13 -6.98
N VAL A 54 6.70 23.10 -6.64
CA VAL A 54 5.58 22.77 -7.54
C VAL A 54 4.48 23.81 -7.40
N ALA A 55 3.71 24.03 -8.47
CA ALA A 55 2.61 24.98 -8.47
C ALA A 55 1.27 24.28 -8.21
N GLU A 56 0.30 25.06 -7.72
CA GLU A 56 -1.08 24.61 -7.56
C GLU A 56 -1.69 24.18 -8.90
N ASP A 57 -2.45 23.07 -8.87
CA ASP A 57 -3.16 22.46 -10.01
C ASP A 57 -2.26 22.09 -11.21
N VAL A 58 -0.95 22.09 -11.03
CA VAL A 58 0.00 21.63 -12.04
C VAL A 58 0.45 20.20 -11.72
N PRO A 59 0.20 19.21 -12.59
CA PRO A 59 0.68 17.85 -12.39
C PRO A 59 2.22 17.77 -12.41
N PHE A 60 2.78 16.97 -11.52
CA PHE A 60 4.20 16.63 -11.48
C PHE A 60 4.39 15.14 -11.23
N ALA A 61 5.57 14.63 -11.54
CA ALA A 61 5.92 13.21 -11.42
C ALA A 61 6.96 12.98 -10.33
N VAL A 62 6.76 11.92 -9.55
CA VAL A 62 7.67 11.46 -8.50
C VAL A 62 8.13 10.04 -8.80
N ASP A 63 9.43 9.82 -8.95
CA ASP A 63 10.04 8.51 -9.10
C ASP A 63 10.21 7.86 -7.72
N THR A 64 9.66 6.69 -7.55
CA THR A 64 9.77 5.85 -6.34
C THR A 64 10.30 4.48 -6.71
N LEU A 65 10.70 3.67 -5.74
CA LEU A 65 11.09 2.28 -5.97
C LEU A 65 9.98 1.47 -6.67
N GLY A 66 8.71 1.79 -6.40
CA GLY A 66 7.52 1.17 -7.02
C GLY A 66 7.08 1.82 -8.34
N GLY A 67 7.93 2.67 -8.96
CA GLY A 67 7.68 3.33 -10.23
C GLY A 67 7.31 4.81 -10.12
N VAL A 68 7.10 5.43 -11.27
CA VAL A 68 6.75 6.85 -11.37
C VAL A 68 5.28 7.05 -11.00
N VAL A 69 5.02 8.06 -10.17
CA VAL A 69 3.70 8.42 -9.66
C VAL A 69 3.40 9.87 -10.05
N LYS A 70 2.22 10.12 -10.62
CA LYS A 70 1.74 11.48 -10.85
C LYS A 70 1.03 12.02 -9.61
N CYS A 71 1.33 13.27 -9.29
CA CYS A 71 0.76 13.98 -8.16
C CYS A 71 0.23 15.35 -8.61
N VAL A 72 -0.81 15.82 -7.93
CA VAL A 72 -1.35 17.18 -8.08
C VAL A 72 -1.67 17.72 -6.70
N VAL A 73 -1.27 18.95 -6.44
CA VAL A 73 -1.63 19.70 -5.23
C VAL A 73 -2.66 20.76 -5.60
N SER A 74 -3.78 20.80 -4.89
CA SER A 74 -4.91 21.70 -5.16
C SER A 74 -5.40 22.38 -3.87
N LYS A 75 -6.25 23.39 -4.01
CA LYS A 75 -6.91 24.11 -2.91
C LYS A 75 -5.91 24.62 -1.86
N GLY A 76 -4.87 25.33 -2.31
CA GLY A 76 -3.86 25.88 -1.43
C GLY A 76 -3.05 24.84 -0.64
N GLY A 77 -2.98 23.61 -1.14
CA GLY A 77 -2.30 22.49 -0.47
C GLY A 77 -3.21 21.60 0.39
N ASP A 78 -4.49 21.92 0.54
CA ASP A 78 -5.42 21.13 1.37
C ASP A 78 -5.85 19.82 0.69
N PHE A 79 -5.74 19.75 -0.64
CA PHE A 79 -6.10 18.58 -1.39
C PHE A 79 -4.93 18.07 -2.23
N ILE A 80 -4.58 16.80 -2.06
CA ILE A 80 -3.46 16.18 -2.79
C ILE A 80 -3.94 14.88 -3.43
N THR A 81 -3.90 14.86 -4.75
CA THR A 81 -4.19 13.67 -5.56
C THR A 81 -2.89 12.94 -5.90
N VAL A 82 -2.88 11.63 -5.68
CA VAL A 82 -1.77 10.73 -6.01
C VAL A 82 -2.31 9.61 -6.87
N GLU A 83 -1.78 9.49 -8.10
CA GLU A 83 -2.15 8.40 -9.02
C GLU A 83 -1.36 7.14 -8.68
N MET A 84 -1.98 6.19 -7.97
CA MET A 84 -1.31 4.97 -7.51
C MET A 84 -0.99 3.97 -8.63
N GLY A 85 -1.50 4.17 -9.84
CA GLY A 85 -1.31 3.30 -10.99
C GLY A 85 -2.43 2.26 -11.16
N ARG A 86 -2.20 1.27 -12.02
CA ARG A 86 -3.15 0.18 -12.27
C ARG A 86 -2.93 -0.95 -11.28
N VAL A 87 -4.02 -1.52 -10.79
CA VAL A 87 -3.98 -2.76 -10.01
C VAL A 87 -3.59 -3.94 -10.92
N SER A 88 -2.84 -4.88 -10.36
CA SER A 88 -2.55 -6.16 -11.01
C SER A 88 -2.67 -7.28 -9.98
N PHE A 89 -3.24 -8.41 -10.41
CA PHE A 89 -3.34 -9.66 -9.64
C PHE A 89 -2.27 -10.69 -10.04
N ASP A 90 -1.39 -10.32 -10.95
CA ASP A 90 -0.33 -11.14 -11.50
C ASP A 90 0.74 -11.46 -10.45
N SER A 91 0.93 -12.76 -10.18
CA SER A 91 1.85 -13.28 -9.16
C SER A 91 3.30 -12.83 -9.36
N GLU A 92 3.74 -12.61 -10.61
CA GLU A 92 5.11 -12.18 -10.90
C GLU A 92 5.34 -10.72 -10.54
N LYS A 93 4.29 -9.89 -10.64
CA LYS A 93 4.35 -8.45 -10.30
C LYS A 93 4.19 -8.18 -8.81
N ILE A 94 3.58 -9.13 -8.05
CA ILE A 94 3.26 -8.91 -6.63
C ILE A 94 4.46 -9.07 -5.69
N PRO A 95 5.48 -9.91 -5.73
CA PRO A 95 5.67 -11.30 -6.20
C PRO A 95 5.05 -12.34 -5.24
N VAL A 96 4.47 -13.38 -5.82
CA VAL A 96 3.95 -14.55 -5.09
C VAL A 96 4.59 -15.80 -5.67
N SER A 97 5.08 -16.70 -4.83
CA SER A 97 5.76 -17.92 -5.22
C SER A 97 4.86 -18.86 -6.06
N GLY A 98 5.49 -19.64 -6.92
CA GLY A 98 4.82 -20.60 -7.81
C GLY A 98 4.79 -20.13 -9.27
N PRO A 99 4.08 -20.86 -10.16
CA PRO A 99 3.98 -20.50 -11.57
C PRO A 99 3.25 -19.15 -11.76
N GLY A 100 3.53 -18.47 -12.88
CA GLY A 100 2.86 -17.23 -13.25
C GLY A 100 1.34 -17.43 -13.36
N ARG A 101 0.56 -16.63 -12.64
CA ARG A 101 -0.90 -16.71 -12.57
C ARG A 101 -1.52 -15.45 -11.98
N GLU A 102 -2.81 -15.28 -12.12
CA GLU A 102 -3.59 -14.34 -11.29
C GLU A 102 -3.90 -15.01 -9.95
N VAL A 103 -3.56 -14.34 -8.85
CA VAL A 103 -3.74 -14.86 -7.49
C VAL A 103 -5.10 -14.39 -6.96
N VAL A 104 -6.14 -15.14 -7.31
CA VAL A 104 -7.54 -14.82 -6.97
C VAL A 104 -8.22 -16.04 -6.37
N ASN A 105 -8.81 -15.88 -5.17
CA ASN A 105 -9.51 -16.93 -4.43
C ASN A 105 -8.67 -18.19 -4.19
N GLU A 106 -7.39 -18.04 -3.91
CA GLU A 106 -6.56 -19.13 -3.43
C GLU A 106 -6.75 -19.34 -1.92
N GLU A 107 -6.24 -20.44 -1.38
CA GLU A 107 -6.35 -20.76 0.05
C GLU A 107 -4.99 -21.04 0.66
N PHE A 108 -4.82 -20.66 1.93
CA PHE A 108 -3.78 -21.15 2.82
C PHE A 108 -4.37 -21.50 4.20
N GLU A 109 -3.59 -22.22 4.99
CA GLU A 109 -4.00 -22.62 6.33
C GLU A 109 -3.12 -21.97 7.40
N ILE A 110 -3.76 -21.43 8.44
CA ILE A 110 -3.10 -20.91 9.65
C ILE A 110 -3.76 -21.56 10.85
N ASN A 111 -2.99 -22.27 11.68
CA ASN A 111 -3.47 -22.90 12.92
C ASN A 111 -4.69 -23.82 12.68
N GLY A 112 -4.70 -24.60 11.61
CA GLY A 112 -5.80 -25.51 11.28
C GLY A 112 -7.03 -24.83 10.68
N LYS A 113 -6.99 -23.52 10.44
CA LYS A 113 -8.08 -22.77 9.81
C LYS A 113 -7.69 -22.31 8.41
N LYS A 114 -8.54 -22.61 7.43
CA LYS A 114 -8.39 -22.16 6.04
C LYS A 114 -8.86 -20.74 5.85
N TYR A 115 -8.11 -19.99 5.05
CA TYR A 115 -8.41 -18.62 4.67
C TYR A 115 -8.31 -18.49 3.15
N ALA A 116 -9.38 -18.01 2.53
CA ALA A 116 -9.34 -17.59 1.15
C ALA A 116 -8.61 -16.25 1.04
N TYR A 117 -7.81 -16.08 -0.01
CA TYR A 117 -7.08 -14.84 -0.24
C TYR A 117 -6.98 -14.50 -1.72
N CYS A 118 -6.83 -13.22 -1.99
CA CYS A 118 -6.42 -12.67 -3.28
C CYS A 118 -5.16 -11.84 -3.06
N CYS A 119 -4.27 -11.80 -4.05
CA CYS A 119 -3.13 -10.89 -4.00
C CYS A 119 -3.24 -9.83 -5.08
N ALA A 120 -2.88 -8.60 -4.72
CA ALA A 120 -2.90 -7.48 -5.64
C ALA A 120 -1.67 -6.59 -5.46
N THR A 121 -1.30 -5.86 -6.50
CA THR A 121 -0.30 -4.80 -6.40
C THR A 121 -0.78 -3.52 -7.08
N VAL A 122 -0.47 -2.41 -6.45
CA VAL A 122 -0.52 -1.05 -7.01
C VAL A 122 0.89 -0.43 -7.01
N GLY A 123 1.92 -1.32 -7.01
CA GLY A 123 3.35 -0.97 -6.93
C GLY A 123 4.02 -1.44 -5.64
N ASN A 124 3.26 -2.04 -4.70
CA ASN A 124 3.70 -2.76 -3.52
C ASN A 124 2.79 -3.99 -3.30
N PRO A 125 3.27 -5.06 -2.65
CA PRO A 125 2.51 -6.30 -2.51
C PRO A 125 1.40 -6.22 -1.46
N HIS A 126 0.25 -6.78 -1.78
CA HIS A 126 -0.91 -6.89 -0.89
C HIS A 126 -1.51 -8.30 -0.95
N CYS A 127 -1.79 -8.88 0.23
CA CYS A 127 -2.59 -10.08 0.43
C CYS A 127 -3.90 -9.68 1.10
N VAL A 128 -5.01 -9.84 0.40
CA VAL A 128 -6.35 -9.44 0.83
C VAL A 128 -7.17 -10.69 1.14
N LEU A 129 -7.74 -10.76 2.34
CA LEU A 129 -8.57 -11.87 2.82
C LEU A 129 -10.03 -11.43 2.88
N PRO A 130 -10.89 -11.83 1.92
CA PRO A 130 -12.34 -11.60 2.03
C PRO A 130 -12.93 -12.43 3.18
N MET A 131 -13.67 -11.75 4.08
CA MET A 131 -14.22 -12.34 5.30
C MET A 131 -15.61 -11.82 5.59
N LYS A 132 -16.41 -12.60 6.36
CA LYS A 132 -17.73 -12.15 6.82
C LYS A 132 -17.63 -11.04 7.86
N GLU A 133 -16.63 -11.12 8.73
CA GLU A 133 -16.38 -10.13 9.79
C GLU A 133 -14.88 -9.91 9.92
N VAL A 134 -14.49 -8.67 10.14
CA VAL A 134 -13.09 -8.27 10.35
C VAL A 134 -12.93 -7.50 11.66
N SER A 135 -11.79 -7.70 12.34
CA SER A 135 -11.47 -7.01 13.58
C SER A 135 -9.98 -6.74 13.70
N GLU A 136 -9.64 -5.67 14.42
CA GLU A 136 -8.26 -5.34 14.80
C GLU A 136 -7.57 -6.53 15.48
N LYS A 137 -8.26 -7.20 16.41
CA LYS A 137 -7.73 -8.37 17.11
C LYS A 137 -7.27 -9.45 16.13
N LEU A 138 -8.12 -9.79 15.17
CA LEU A 138 -7.78 -10.79 14.16
C LEU A 138 -6.63 -10.33 13.26
N ALA A 139 -6.63 -9.06 12.83
CA ALA A 139 -5.54 -8.52 12.02
C ALA A 139 -4.19 -8.57 12.76
N ARG A 140 -4.17 -8.28 14.07
CA ARG A 140 -2.96 -8.41 14.90
C ARG A 140 -2.54 -9.86 15.13
N GLU A 141 -3.48 -10.80 15.13
CA GLU A 141 -3.21 -12.22 15.29
C GLU A 141 -2.61 -12.86 14.05
N ILE A 142 -3.26 -12.72 12.88
CA ILE A 142 -2.85 -13.41 11.67
C ILE A 142 -2.00 -12.56 10.72
N GLY A 143 -2.06 -11.23 10.84
CA GLY A 143 -1.28 -10.32 9.99
C GLY A 143 0.22 -10.60 10.00
N PRO A 144 0.89 -10.66 11.18
CA PRO A 144 2.31 -10.96 11.25
C PRO A 144 2.66 -12.38 10.75
N VAL A 145 1.75 -13.35 10.90
CA VAL A 145 1.95 -14.70 10.37
C VAL A 145 1.97 -14.68 8.84
N ILE A 146 0.98 -14.04 8.23
CA ILE A 146 0.86 -13.95 6.77
C ILE A 146 2.00 -13.09 6.18
N GLU A 147 2.31 -11.93 6.79
CA GLU A 147 3.44 -11.10 6.37
C GLU A 147 4.72 -11.92 6.22
N ASN A 148 4.97 -12.84 7.16
CA ASN A 148 6.20 -13.61 7.24
C ASN A 148 6.11 -15.01 6.60
N MET A 149 5.06 -15.33 5.85
CA MET A 149 4.99 -16.54 5.02
C MET A 149 5.94 -16.43 3.81
N THR A 150 7.25 -16.41 4.04
CA THR A 150 8.27 -16.18 2.99
C THR A 150 8.32 -17.28 1.93
N SER A 151 7.80 -18.47 2.21
CA SER A 151 7.59 -19.53 1.21
C SER A 151 6.57 -19.15 0.15
N LEU A 152 5.56 -18.34 0.50
CA LEU A 152 4.52 -17.85 -0.39
C LEU A 152 4.81 -16.41 -0.85
N PHE A 153 5.26 -15.56 0.06
CA PHE A 153 5.58 -14.13 -0.17
C PHE A 153 7.07 -13.88 0.07
N PRO A 154 7.96 -14.12 -0.93
CA PRO A 154 9.43 -14.04 -0.72
C PRO A 154 9.90 -12.68 -0.24
N ASN A 155 9.20 -11.60 -0.60
CA ASN A 155 9.50 -10.24 -0.17
C ASN A 155 8.57 -9.75 0.96
N ARG A 156 7.91 -10.67 1.68
CA ARG A 156 6.83 -10.36 2.62
C ARG A 156 5.68 -9.60 1.94
N THR A 157 4.60 -9.33 2.64
CA THR A 157 3.43 -8.67 2.06
C THR A 157 2.70 -7.80 3.08
N ASN A 158 1.96 -6.80 2.59
CA ASN A 158 0.93 -6.12 3.37
C ASN A 158 -0.33 -6.99 3.42
N VAL A 159 -1.03 -7.03 4.53
CA VAL A 159 -2.20 -7.87 4.75
C VAL A 159 -3.42 -7.02 5.02
N GLN A 160 -4.52 -7.31 4.34
CA GLN A 160 -5.82 -6.66 4.55
C GLN A 160 -6.88 -7.72 4.84
N LEU A 161 -7.57 -7.61 5.97
CA LEU A 161 -8.81 -8.33 6.20
C LEU A 161 -9.93 -7.47 5.60
N LEU A 162 -10.71 -8.02 4.68
CA LEU A 162 -11.71 -7.30 3.91
C LEU A 162 -13.11 -7.83 4.23
N GLN A 163 -14.01 -6.94 4.64
CA GLN A 163 -15.44 -7.19 4.74
C GLN A 163 -16.19 -6.29 3.77
N VAL A 164 -16.95 -6.88 2.86
CA VAL A 164 -17.89 -6.14 2.02
C VAL A 164 -19.17 -5.92 2.83
N LEU A 165 -19.52 -4.67 3.10
CA LEU A 165 -20.71 -4.29 3.86
C LEU A 165 -21.93 -4.18 2.95
N ASP A 166 -21.74 -3.53 1.81
CA ASP A 166 -22.73 -3.39 0.75
C ASP A 166 -22.03 -3.02 -0.58
N ARG A 167 -22.81 -2.70 -1.63
CA ARG A 167 -22.28 -2.38 -2.96
C ARG A 167 -21.29 -1.21 -2.98
N ASN A 168 -21.38 -0.29 -2.04
CA ASN A 168 -20.62 0.96 -2.04
C ASN A 168 -19.64 1.06 -0.85
N ASN A 169 -19.73 0.12 0.10
CA ASN A 169 -18.99 0.20 1.35
C ASN A 169 -18.25 -1.09 1.66
N ILE A 170 -16.99 -0.96 1.99
CA ILE A 170 -16.14 -2.02 2.53
C ILE A 170 -15.57 -1.59 3.88
N LYS A 171 -15.31 -2.56 4.74
CA LYS A 171 -14.53 -2.39 5.96
C LYS A 171 -13.23 -3.16 5.81
N ILE A 172 -12.11 -2.57 6.20
CA ILE A 172 -10.81 -3.21 6.16
C ILE A 172 -10.09 -3.05 7.49
N GLU A 173 -9.32 -4.08 7.86
CA GLU A 173 -8.32 -4.02 8.92
C GLU A 173 -6.96 -4.28 8.28
N ILE A 174 -5.95 -3.48 8.64
CA ILE A 174 -4.70 -3.44 7.89
C ILE A 174 -3.53 -3.81 8.78
N TRP A 175 -2.72 -4.77 8.30
CA TRP A 175 -1.38 -5.04 8.82
C TRP A 175 -0.37 -4.73 7.72
N GLU A 176 0.47 -3.72 7.93
CA GLU A 176 1.46 -3.31 6.95
C GLU A 176 2.80 -3.99 7.16
N ARG A 177 3.41 -4.42 6.07
CA ARG A 177 4.74 -4.98 6.02
C ARG A 177 5.77 -4.02 6.63
N GLY A 178 6.48 -4.48 7.67
CA GLY A 178 7.51 -3.71 8.36
C GLY A 178 6.99 -2.56 9.24
N ALA A 179 5.67 -2.35 9.34
CA ALA A 179 5.08 -1.27 10.11
C ALA A 179 3.99 -1.75 11.11
N GLY A 180 3.44 -2.94 10.90
CA GLY A 180 2.43 -3.52 11.78
C GLY A 180 1.01 -3.00 11.53
N TYR A 181 0.15 -3.10 12.55
CA TYR A 181 -1.24 -2.67 12.45
C TYR A 181 -1.34 -1.17 12.16
N THR A 182 -2.17 -0.81 11.17
CA THR A 182 -2.29 0.56 10.65
C THR A 182 -3.76 0.90 10.44
N LEU A 183 -4.21 2.07 10.90
CA LEU A 183 -5.62 2.50 10.75
C LEU A 183 -5.97 3.00 9.34
N ALA A 184 -5.00 3.44 8.56
CA ALA A 184 -5.25 3.99 7.24
C ALA A 184 -4.05 3.79 6.31
N SER A 185 -4.31 3.27 5.11
CA SER A 185 -3.32 3.10 4.04
C SER A 185 -3.99 3.22 2.68
N GLY A 186 -3.52 4.14 1.85
CA GLY A 186 -4.09 4.37 0.51
C GLY A 186 -3.89 3.17 -0.42
N SER A 187 -2.70 2.54 -0.43
CA SER A 187 -2.44 1.35 -1.24
C SER A 187 -3.25 0.14 -0.78
N SER A 188 -3.38 -0.06 0.54
CA SER A 188 -4.19 -1.12 1.12
C SER A 188 -5.68 -0.95 0.78
N SER A 189 -6.20 0.28 0.86
CA SER A 189 -7.58 0.59 0.47
C SER A 189 -7.82 0.32 -1.02
N SER A 190 -6.87 0.71 -1.88
CA SER A 190 -6.95 0.46 -3.32
C SER A 190 -6.93 -1.03 -3.66
N ALA A 191 -6.03 -1.80 -3.03
CA ALA A 191 -5.96 -3.25 -3.21
C ALA A 191 -7.23 -3.95 -2.73
N ALA A 192 -7.73 -3.60 -1.54
CA ALA A 192 -8.96 -4.18 -0.98
C ALA A 192 -10.21 -3.85 -1.83
N ALA A 193 -10.33 -2.60 -2.29
CA ALA A 193 -11.42 -2.21 -3.18
C ALA A 193 -11.40 -2.97 -4.52
N SER A 194 -10.20 -3.21 -5.06
CA SER A 194 -10.04 -3.97 -6.31
C SER A 194 -10.41 -5.46 -6.15
N VAL A 195 -10.20 -6.04 -4.95
CA VAL A 195 -10.61 -7.41 -4.64
C VAL A 195 -12.12 -7.50 -4.36
N ALA A 196 -12.73 -6.43 -3.85
CA ALA A 196 -14.16 -6.37 -3.57
C ALA A 196 -15.02 -6.20 -4.83
N TYR A 197 -14.44 -5.67 -5.92
CA TYR A 197 -15.10 -5.42 -7.21
C TYR A 197 -15.29 -6.71 -8.00
#